data_77d9001300cd0d4118910d92769eb03a
#
_entry.id   77d9001300cd0d4118910d92769eb03a
#
_cell.length_a   1.000
_cell.length_b   1.000
_cell.length_c   1.000
_cell.angle_alpha   90.00
_cell.angle_beta   90.00
_cell.angle_gamma   90.00
#
_symmetry.space_group_name_H-M   'P 1'
#
loop_
_entity.id
_entity.type
_entity.pdbx_description
1 polymer ?
#
loop_
_entity_poly.entity_id
_entity_poly.type
_entity_poly.pdbx_seq_one_letter_code
_entity_poly.pdbx_strand_id
1 'polypeptide(L)'
;MNTNIFEELSQKKQSLISLTQKAKDYGWITPQKEEEIINRIKNDVLTIGVIGQMKSGKSTFLNAFVFEDDVLPAATTPMTAALSIITYGEKKEIEAEFYTPQEWEEQKMQASRSLEDVKGNEIEESKVKAAKELMEKAHKLGSSLESFLGKNQKDTFENLEEYVGADGKYISITKAVKIYYPKEYLKGVEIVDTPGFNDPIVSREERTKEFLEKADAVLLMLYAGRPFDSTDRSILFENVGKCGIGKVIIGINKYDIAYENGDTIEEINEYVKQQIKDAAKNYGNETLSDLLKETSPIPLSAEMARR
;
A
#
# COMPACT_ATOMS: atom_id res chain seq x y z
N MET A 1 -7.85 14.91 -18.06
CA MET A 1 -8.49 13.72 -17.46
C MET A 1 -9.97 13.98 -17.30
N ASN A 2 -10.80 13.02 -17.65
CA ASN A 2 -12.22 13.23 -17.88
C ASN A 2 -12.97 13.68 -16.61
N THR A 3 -13.33 14.95 -16.54
CA THR A 3 -14.35 15.51 -15.64
C THR A 3 -15.64 14.68 -15.61
N ASN A 4 -15.91 13.95 -16.66
CA ASN A 4 -17.10 13.12 -16.84
C ASN A 4 -17.22 11.92 -15.87
N ILE A 5 -16.12 11.29 -15.46
CA ILE A 5 -16.16 10.10 -14.57
C ILE A 5 -16.58 10.50 -13.14
N PHE A 6 -16.07 11.60 -12.63
CA PHE A 6 -16.42 12.09 -11.29
C PHE A 6 -17.86 12.59 -11.22
N GLU A 7 -18.33 13.24 -12.29
CA GLU A 7 -19.73 13.66 -12.40
C GLU A 7 -20.68 12.45 -12.48
N GLU A 8 -20.31 11.43 -13.26
CA GLU A 8 -21.08 10.18 -13.36
C GLU A 8 -21.14 9.45 -12.01
N LEU A 9 -20.00 9.34 -11.31
CA LEU A 9 -19.95 8.75 -9.97
C LEU A 9 -20.83 9.53 -8.98
N SER A 10 -20.76 10.87 -9.00
CA SER A 10 -21.60 11.73 -8.15
C SER A 10 -23.09 11.53 -8.42
N GLN A 11 -23.49 11.44 -9.69
CA GLN A 11 -24.87 11.16 -10.07
C GLN A 11 -25.31 9.75 -9.61
N LYS A 12 -24.47 8.73 -9.72
CA LYS A 12 -24.78 7.38 -9.22
C LYS A 12 -24.94 7.38 -7.69
N LYS A 13 -24.05 8.05 -6.95
CA LYS A 13 -24.18 8.20 -5.49
C LYS A 13 -25.49 8.89 -5.09
N GLN A 14 -25.86 9.98 -5.76
CA GLN A 14 -27.14 10.67 -5.56
C GLN A 14 -28.34 9.75 -5.82
N SER A 15 -28.30 8.97 -6.90
CA SER A 15 -29.36 8.02 -7.24
C SER A 15 -29.50 6.93 -6.16
N LEU A 16 -28.38 6.40 -5.64
CA LEU A 16 -28.40 5.41 -4.56
C LEU A 16 -28.96 5.99 -3.26
N ILE A 17 -28.62 7.23 -2.91
CA ILE A 17 -29.19 7.92 -1.74
C ILE A 17 -30.71 8.05 -1.90
N SER A 18 -31.18 8.49 -3.07
CA SER A 18 -32.62 8.63 -3.35
C SER A 18 -33.35 7.28 -3.25
N LEU A 19 -32.76 6.19 -3.77
CA LEU A 19 -33.34 4.85 -3.65
C LEU A 19 -33.39 4.37 -2.19
N THR A 20 -32.36 4.65 -1.41
CA THR A 20 -32.31 4.30 0.02
C THR A 20 -33.42 5.03 0.80
N GLN A 21 -33.63 6.31 0.52
CA GLN A 21 -34.72 7.09 1.11
C GLN A 21 -36.09 6.52 0.78
N LYS A 22 -36.33 6.16 -0.50
CA LYS A 22 -37.58 5.51 -0.92
C LYS A 22 -37.79 4.17 -0.22
N ALA A 23 -36.73 3.36 -0.08
CA ALA A 23 -36.81 2.08 0.63
C ALA A 23 -37.26 2.24 2.07
N LYS A 24 -36.82 3.31 2.77
CA LYS A 24 -37.32 3.66 4.10
C LYS A 24 -38.78 4.08 4.04
N ASP A 25 -39.16 4.95 3.10
CA ASP A 25 -40.54 5.45 2.98
C ASP A 25 -41.55 4.34 2.72
N TYR A 26 -41.11 3.26 2.03
CA TYR A 26 -41.90 2.03 1.85
C TYR A 26 -41.83 1.06 3.06
N GLY A 27 -41.08 1.40 4.10
CA GLY A 27 -40.94 0.54 5.28
C GLY A 27 -40.08 -0.70 5.06
N TRP A 28 -39.28 -0.77 3.98
CA TRP A 28 -38.42 -1.91 3.70
C TRP A 28 -37.16 -1.93 4.53
N ILE A 29 -36.72 -0.75 5.01
CA ILE A 29 -35.57 -0.59 5.90
C ILE A 29 -35.93 0.34 7.05
N THR A 30 -35.25 0.20 8.20
CA THR A 30 -35.42 1.08 9.34
C THR A 30 -34.73 2.43 9.12
N PRO A 31 -35.14 3.51 9.85
CA PRO A 31 -34.46 4.80 9.78
C PRO A 31 -32.97 4.70 10.12
N GLN A 32 -32.59 3.85 11.10
CA GLN A 32 -31.18 3.64 11.45
C GLN A 32 -30.40 3.02 10.29
N LYS A 33 -31.03 2.05 9.58
CA LYS A 33 -30.40 1.42 8.41
C LYS A 33 -30.25 2.37 7.24
N GLU A 34 -31.23 3.26 7.03
CA GLU A 34 -31.12 4.35 6.05
C GLU A 34 -29.92 5.23 6.35
N GLU A 35 -29.79 5.69 7.59
CA GLU A 35 -28.69 6.58 8.00
C GLU A 35 -27.33 5.90 7.83
N GLU A 36 -27.20 4.63 8.20
CA GLU A 36 -25.99 3.84 8.01
C GLU A 36 -25.59 3.76 6.53
N ILE A 37 -26.56 3.42 5.66
CA ILE A 37 -26.31 3.30 4.22
C ILE A 37 -25.94 4.64 3.60
N ILE A 38 -26.67 5.70 3.92
CA ILE A 38 -26.40 7.05 3.39
C ILE A 38 -25.04 7.56 3.86
N ASN A 39 -24.68 7.35 5.11
CA ASN A 39 -23.37 7.73 5.64
C ASN A 39 -22.26 6.95 4.92
N ARG A 40 -22.44 5.65 4.66
CA ARG A 40 -21.49 4.84 3.90
C ARG A 40 -21.32 5.36 2.47
N ILE A 41 -22.42 5.67 1.76
CA ILE A 41 -22.36 6.22 0.40
C ILE A 41 -21.66 7.59 0.36
N LYS A 42 -21.93 8.46 1.34
CA LYS A 42 -21.35 9.81 1.42
C LYS A 42 -19.87 9.78 1.80
N ASN A 43 -19.50 8.88 2.69
CA ASN A 43 -18.14 8.75 3.22
C ASN A 43 -17.36 7.62 2.52
N ASP A 44 -17.86 7.12 1.39
CA ASP A 44 -17.21 6.08 0.62
C ASP A 44 -15.90 6.62 0.04
N VAL A 45 -14.81 6.03 0.48
CA VAL A 45 -13.45 6.37 0.05
C VAL A 45 -12.94 5.22 -0.79
N LEU A 46 -12.56 5.52 -2.03
CA LEU A 46 -11.91 4.55 -2.92
C LEU A 46 -10.50 4.29 -2.40
N THR A 47 -10.26 3.09 -1.95
CA THR A 47 -8.97 2.69 -1.38
C THR A 47 -8.15 1.91 -2.40
N ILE A 48 -6.98 2.45 -2.77
CA ILE A 48 -6.08 1.88 -3.77
C ILE A 48 -4.76 1.51 -3.12
N GLY A 49 -4.42 0.22 -3.12
CA GLY A 49 -3.12 -0.26 -2.66
C GLY A 49 -2.07 -0.26 -3.77
N VAL A 50 -0.92 0.35 -3.54
CA VAL A 50 0.25 0.21 -4.40
C VAL A 50 1.18 -0.81 -3.78
N ILE A 51 1.30 -1.96 -4.42
CA ILE A 51 2.02 -3.12 -3.92
C ILE A 51 3.11 -3.58 -4.90
N GLY A 52 3.99 -4.41 -4.45
CA GLY A 52 5.06 -5.00 -5.26
C GLY A 52 6.32 -5.23 -4.44
N GLN A 53 7.31 -5.83 -5.06
CA GLN A 53 8.59 -6.09 -4.42
C GLN A 53 9.32 -4.82 -4.00
N MET A 54 10.25 -4.96 -3.06
CA MET A 54 11.20 -3.90 -2.75
C MET A 54 11.96 -3.49 -4.02
N LYS A 55 12.21 -2.19 -4.17
CA LYS A 55 12.90 -1.58 -5.34
C LYS A 55 12.15 -1.70 -6.67
N SER A 56 10.89 -2.12 -6.69
CA SER A 56 10.04 -2.04 -7.90
C SER A 56 9.70 -0.59 -8.31
N GLY A 57 9.96 0.38 -7.44
CA GLY A 57 9.79 1.81 -7.70
C GLY A 57 8.42 2.36 -7.29
N LYS A 58 7.73 1.75 -6.31
CA LYS A 58 6.44 2.23 -5.79
C LYS A 58 6.49 3.68 -5.33
N SER A 59 7.38 4.01 -4.41
CA SER A 59 7.50 5.38 -3.87
C SER A 59 7.91 6.38 -4.96
N THR A 60 8.81 6.00 -5.88
CA THR A 60 9.16 6.85 -7.04
C THR A 60 7.95 7.10 -7.93
N PHE A 61 7.13 6.07 -8.17
CA PHE A 61 5.88 6.22 -8.94
C PHE A 61 4.90 7.17 -8.23
N LEU A 62 4.72 7.02 -6.92
CA LEU A 62 3.84 7.90 -6.15
C LEU A 62 4.37 9.34 -6.11
N ASN A 63 5.67 9.51 -6.01
CA ASN A 63 6.30 10.83 -6.10
C ASN A 63 6.02 11.50 -7.45
N ALA A 64 6.14 10.76 -8.55
CA ALA A 64 5.86 11.29 -9.88
C ALA A 64 4.36 11.50 -10.12
N PHE A 65 3.53 10.53 -9.74
CA PHE A 65 2.11 10.48 -10.10
C PHE A 65 1.22 11.28 -9.16
N VAL A 66 1.49 11.24 -7.86
CA VAL A 66 0.62 11.87 -6.83
C VAL A 66 1.18 13.22 -6.42
N PHE A 67 2.45 13.28 -6.08
CA PHE A 67 3.00 14.49 -5.49
C PHE A 67 3.56 15.47 -6.52
N GLU A 68 4.01 14.96 -7.68
CA GLU A 68 4.78 15.74 -8.67
C GLU A 68 6.04 16.36 -8.04
N ASP A 69 6.56 15.71 -7.00
CA ASP A 69 7.68 16.15 -6.15
C ASP A 69 8.28 14.96 -5.39
N ASP A 70 9.49 15.12 -4.83
CA ASP A 70 10.16 14.14 -4.00
C ASP A 70 9.66 14.19 -2.55
N VAL A 71 8.60 13.46 -2.27
CA VAL A 71 7.93 13.43 -0.97
C VAL A 71 8.24 12.15 -0.19
N LEU A 72 8.04 11.00 -0.82
CA LEU A 72 8.29 9.71 -0.19
C LEU A 72 9.75 9.32 -0.38
N PRO A 73 10.48 9.00 0.70
CA PRO A 73 11.86 8.55 0.59
C PRO A 73 11.92 7.19 -0.14
N ALA A 74 12.98 6.98 -0.89
CA ALA A 74 13.27 5.66 -1.43
C ALA A 74 13.62 4.71 -0.28
N ALA A 75 12.79 3.70 -0.04
CA ALA A 75 13.07 2.69 0.96
C ALA A 75 14.34 1.90 0.57
N THR A 76 15.40 2.06 1.35
CA THR A 76 16.69 1.40 1.12
C THR A 76 16.78 0.06 1.83
N THR A 77 16.05 -0.10 2.93
CA THR A 77 15.97 -1.33 3.72
C THR A 77 14.52 -1.61 4.13
N PRO A 78 14.16 -2.86 4.47
CA PRO A 78 12.82 -3.19 5.00
C PRO A 78 12.43 -2.34 6.21
N MET A 79 13.39 -1.95 7.03
CA MET A 79 13.20 -1.11 8.22
C MET A 79 12.66 0.30 7.94
N THR A 80 12.88 0.84 6.74
CA THR A 80 12.53 2.22 6.39
C THR A 80 11.16 2.34 5.71
N ALA A 81 10.42 1.27 5.64
CA ALA A 81 9.14 1.22 4.95
C ALA A 81 7.97 1.21 5.94
N ALA A 82 7.60 2.36 6.51
CA ALA A 82 6.30 2.51 7.16
C ALA A 82 5.18 2.56 6.11
N LEU A 83 3.99 2.04 6.46
CA LEU A 83 2.81 2.17 5.60
C LEU A 83 2.48 3.66 5.43
N SER A 84 2.42 4.15 4.20
CA SER A 84 2.05 5.54 3.92
C SER A 84 0.68 5.61 3.28
N ILE A 85 -0.26 6.31 3.93
CA ILE A 85 -1.64 6.49 3.46
C ILE A 85 -1.79 7.93 2.97
N ILE A 86 -2.01 8.10 1.67
CA ILE A 86 -2.10 9.41 1.03
C ILE A 86 -3.57 9.72 0.78
N THR A 87 -4.06 10.85 1.27
CA THR A 87 -5.44 11.26 1.11
C THR A 87 -5.56 12.78 0.95
N TYR A 88 -6.77 13.24 0.62
CA TYR A 88 -7.04 14.67 0.53
C TYR A 88 -6.96 15.35 1.90
N GLY A 89 -6.34 16.51 1.93
CA GLY A 89 -6.39 17.47 3.04
C GLY A 89 -6.34 18.90 2.50
N GLU A 90 -6.96 19.84 3.18
CA GLU A 90 -6.92 21.26 2.78
C GLU A 90 -5.51 21.85 2.92
N LYS A 91 -4.70 21.24 3.79
CA LYS A 91 -3.31 21.61 4.04
C LYS A 91 -2.42 20.36 3.98
N LYS A 92 -1.14 20.58 3.74
CA LYS A 92 -0.12 19.53 3.86
C LYS A 92 0.14 19.26 5.34
N GLU A 93 -0.30 18.11 5.82
CA GLU A 93 -0.14 17.66 7.22
C GLU A 93 0.14 16.15 7.23
N ILE A 94 0.68 15.66 8.33
CA ILE A 94 0.84 14.24 8.57
C ILE A 94 0.23 13.82 9.90
N GLU A 95 -0.17 12.56 10.00
CA GLU A 95 -0.56 11.91 11.24
C GLU A 95 0.12 10.54 11.31
N ALA A 96 1.04 10.39 12.24
CA ALA A 96 1.75 9.15 12.46
C ALA A 96 1.02 8.27 13.48
N GLU A 97 0.86 6.98 13.16
CA GLU A 97 0.40 5.92 14.04
C GLU A 97 1.63 5.19 14.60
N PHE A 98 1.77 5.14 15.92
CA PHE A 98 2.86 4.43 16.56
C PHE A 98 2.43 3.04 17.04
N TYR A 99 3.40 2.15 17.22
CA TYR A 99 3.16 0.84 17.81
C TYR A 99 2.46 0.96 19.15
N THR A 100 1.53 0.05 19.42
CA THR A 100 0.98 -0.11 20.77
C THR A 100 2.04 -0.68 21.72
N PRO A 101 1.87 -0.51 23.04
CA PRO A 101 2.76 -1.14 24.01
C PRO A 101 2.88 -2.66 23.83
N GLN A 102 1.79 -3.32 23.46
CA GLN A 102 1.78 -4.77 23.22
C GLN A 102 2.62 -5.14 21.99
N GLU A 103 2.39 -4.48 20.83
CA GLU A 103 3.17 -4.69 19.61
C GLU A 103 4.66 -4.39 19.84
N TRP A 104 4.96 -3.40 20.66
CA TRP A 104 6.34 -3.08 21.01
C TRP A 104 7.00 -4.19 21.85
N GLU A 105 6.30 -4.77 22.82
CA GLU A 105 6.80 -5.93 23.58
C GLU A 105 7.01 -7.16 22.68
N GLU A 106 6.17 -7.39 21.70
CA GLU A 106 6.36 -8.45 20.70
C GLU A 106 7.65 -8.25 19.88
N GLN A 107 7.94 -6.99 19.48
CA GLN A 107 9.21 -6.65 18.82
C GLN A 107 10.42 -6.88 19.74
N LYS A 108 10.33 -6.54 21.02
CA LYS A 108 11.40 -6.82 22.00
C LYS A 108 11.63 -8.33 22.15
N MET A 109 10.56 -9.10 22.27
CA MET A 109 10.68 -10.57 22.35
C MET A 109 11.34 -11.14 21.08
N GLN A 110 10.94 -10.67 19.90
CA GLN A 110 11.54 -11.09 18.64
C GLN A 110 13.04 -10.71 18.58
N ALA A 111 13.43 -9.51 19.02
CA ALA A 111 14.80 -9.06 19.06
C ALA A 111 15.69 -9.84 20.06
N SER A 112 15.09 -10.39 21.13
CA SER A 112 15.80 -11.19 22.12
C SER A 112 16.22 -12.59 21.63
N ARG A 113 15.61 -13.09 20.54
CA ARG A 113 15.92 -14.41 19.97
C ARG A 113 17.34 -14.46 19.41
N SER A 114 17.99 -15.60 19.57
CA SER A 114 19.28 -15.86 18.92
C SER A 114 19.11 -16.14 17.42
N LEU A 115 20.01 -15.61 16.61
CA LEU A 115 20.05 -15.97 15.19
C LEU A 115 20.41 -17.44 14.96
N GLU A 116 21.09 -18.07 15.92
CA GLU A 116 21.40 -19.50 15.86
C GLU A 116 20.16 -20.37 16.02
N ASP A 117 19.18 -19.94 16.84
CA ASP A 117 17.93 -20.68 17.07
C ASP A 117 17.01 -20.69 15.85
N VAL A 118 17.17 -19.74 14.97
CA VAL A 118 16.35 -19.59 13.75
C VAL A 118 17.12 -19.91 12.47
N LYS A 119 18.36 -20.37 12.58
CA LYS A 119 19.25 -20.66 11.46
C LYS A 119 18.65 -21.66 10.48
N GLY A 120 18.64 -21.30 9.21
CA GLY A 120 18.05 -22.12 8.13
C GLY A 120 16.58 -21.82 7.84
N ASN A 121 15.97 -20.90 8.58
CA ASN A 121 14.67 -20.32 8.23
C ASN A 121 14.87 -18.84 7.89
N GLU A 122 15.03 -18.55 6.59
CA GLU A 122 15.33 -17.19 6.10
C GLU A 122 14.31 -16.13 6.56
N ILE A 123 13.02 -16.51 6.66
CA ILE A 123 11.95 -15.61 7.11
C ILE A 123 12.15 -15.25 8.59
N GLU A 124 12.37 -16.26 9.44
CA GLU A 124 12.57 -16.03 10.88
C GLU A 124 13.90 -15.30 11.16
N GLU A 125 14.96 -15.63 10.42
CA GLU A 125 16.23 -14.89 10.51
C GLU A 125 16.03 -13.39 10.14
N SER A 126 15.27 -13.11 9.09
CA SER A 126 14.94 -11.74 8.66
C SER A 126 14.16 -10.98 9.73
N LYS A 127 13.16 -11.63 10.34
CA LYS A 127 12.37 -11.04 11.45
C LYS A 127 13.23 -10.69 12.66
N VAL A 128 14.11 -11.58 13.07
CA VAL A 128 15.01 -11.35 14.21
C VAL A 128 15.99 -10.21 13.91
N LYS A 129 16.59 -10.17 12.71
CA LYS A 129 17.48 -9.09 12.30
C LYS A 129 16.77 -7.73 12.28
N ALA A 130 15.59 -7.67 11.70
CA ALA A 130 14.81 -6.44 11.65
C ALA A 130 14.40 -5.94 13.04
N ALA A 131 13.96 -6.84 13.92
CA ALA A 131 13.61 -6.47 15.30
C ALA A 131 14.83 -5.94 16.08
N LYS A 132 16.01 -6.51 15.91
CA LYS A 132 17.26 -6.02 16.52
C LYS A 132 17.62 -4.62 16.03
N GLU A 133 17.58 -4.39 14.71
CA GLU A 133 17.86 -3.08 14.13
C GLU A 133 16.84 -2.03 14.60
N LEU A 134 15.55 -2.44 14.72
CA LEU A 134 14.51 -1.58 15.26
C LEU A 134 14.79 -1.16 16.71
N MET A 135 15.24 -2.09 17.56
CA MET A 135 15.65 -1.78 18.93
C MET A 135 16.86 -0.82 18.97
N GLU A 136 17.86 -1.03 18.11
CA GLU A 136 19.03 -0.13 18.03
C GLU A 136 18.61 1.30 17.66
N LYS A 137 17.75 1.46 16.65
CA LYS A 137 17.25 2.78 16.26
C LYS A 137 16.39 3.44 17.33
N ALA A 138 15.63 2.64 18.09
CA ALA A 138 14.79 3.14 19.17
C ALA A 138 15.59 3.79 20.32
N HIS A 139 16.86 3.51 20.46
CA HIS A 139 17.72 4.19 21.44
C HIS A 139 17.75 5.72 21.25
N LYS A 140 17.50 6.23 20.04
CA LYS A 140 17.39 7.67 19.78
C LYS A 140 16.28 8.35 20.58
N LEU A 141 15.21 7.61 20.94
CA LEU A 141 14.08 8.11 21.71
C LEU A 141 14.33 8.10 23.23
N GLY A 142 15.28 7.29 23.70
CA GLY A 142 15.62 7.21 25.13
C GLY A 142 14.41 6.95 26.02
N SER A 143 14.31 7.68 27.14
CA SER A 143 13.22 7.55 28.10
C SER A 143 11.86 8.06 27.59
N SER A 144 11.82 8.78 26.46
CA SER A 144 10.57 9.28 25.90
C SER A 144 9.80 8.24 25.09
N LEU A 145 10.41 7.12 24.71
CA LEU A 145 9.83 6.08 23.87
C LEU A 145 8.44 5.63 24.35
N GLU A 146 8.33 5.26 25.63
CA GLU A 146 7.07 4.76 26.19
C GLU A 146 5.94 5.79 26.13
N SER A 147 6.28 7.08 26.14
CA SER A 147 5.30 8.15 26.06
C SER A 147 4.62 8.28 24.68
N PHE A 148 5.22 7.70 23.66
CA PHE A 148 4.69 7.70 22.28
C PHE A 148 3.84 6.46 21.97
N LEU A 149 4.12 5.33 22.58
CA LEU A 149 3.44 4.06 22.27
C LEU A 149 1.91 4.16 22.42
N GLY A 150 1.19 3.60 21.46
CA GLY A 150 -0.27 3.59 21.41
C GLY A 150 -0.91 4.93 21.07
N LYS A 151 -0.13 5.91 20.63
CA LYS A 151 -0.64 7.23 20.27
C LYS A 151 -0.54 7.50 18.79
N ASN A 152 -1.42 8.40 18.32
CA ASN A 152 -1.26 9.08 17.05
C ASN A 152 -0.66 10.45 17.28
N GLN A 153 0.25 10.86 16.41
CA GLN A 153 0.88 12.18 16.47
C GLN A 153 0.64 12.92 15.16
N LYS A 154 0.01 14.09 15.24
CA LYS A 154 -0.07 15.05 14.13
C LYS A 154 1.20 15.89 14.11
N ASP A 155 1.69 16.13 12.89
CA ASP A 155 2.86 16.98 12.68
C ASP A 155 2.74 17.70 11.32
N THR A 156 3.66 18.62 11.09
CA THR A 156 3.77 19.31 9.81
C THR A 156 4.35 18.39 8.75
N PHE A 157 4.00 18.65 7.51
CA PHE A 157 4.46 17.85 6.37
C PHE A 157 5.98 17.84 6.20
N GLU A 158 6.65 18.92 6.57
CA GLU A 158 8.10 19.09 6.50
C GLU A 158 8.85 18.06 7.39
N ASN A 159 8.18 17.57 8.43
CA ASN A 159 8.73 16.57 9.34
C ASN A 159 8.49 15.12 8.90
N LEU A 160 7.90 14.90 7.71
CA LEU A 160 7.59 13.54 7.21
C LEU A 160 8.79 12.59 7.26
N GLU A 161 9.98 13.08 6.93
CA GLU A 161 11.20 12.28 6.91
C GLU A 161 11.58 11.74 8.30
N GLU A 162 11.20 12.43 9.39
CA GLU A 162 11.41 11.95 10.76
C GLU A 162 10.62 10.67 11.09
N TYR A 163 9.56 10.40 10.34
CA TYR A 163 8.67 9.24 10.55
C TYR A 163 8.89 8.11 9.55
N VAL A 164 9.31 8.43 8.33
CA VAL A 164 9.45 7.43 7.24
C VAL A 164 10.87 7.36 6.66
N GLY A 165 11.74 8.31 6.97
CA GLY A 165 13.14 8.33 6.52
C GLY A 165 14.01 7.34 7.28
N ALA A 166 15.05 6.83 6.61
CA ALA A 166 15.96 5.83 7.18
C ALA A 166 16.63 6.26 8.49
N ASP A 167 16.92 7.55 8.64
CA ASP A 167 17.56 8.15 9.81
C ASP A 167 16.58 8.92 10.71
N GLY A 168 15.29 8.86 10.39
CA GLY A 168 14.24 9.57 11.10
C GLY A 168 14.17 9.20 12.59
N LYS A 169 13.85 10.18 13.40
CA LYS A 169 13.80 10.03 14.87
C LYS A 169 12.77 9.00 15.31
N TYR A 170 11.61 8.97 14.63
CA TYR A 170 10.45 8.15 15.01
C TYR A 170 10.30 6.87 14.19
N ILE A 171 11.15 6.65 13.18
CA ILE A 171 11.02 5.50 12.27
C ILE A 171 10.92 4.15 12.98
N SER A 172 11.61 3.99 14.09
CA SER A 172 11.63 2.74 14.88
C SER A 172 10.30 2.41 15.54
N ILE A 173 9.46 3.41 15.81
CA ILE A 173 8.15 3.23 16.46
C ILE A 173 6.98 3.55 15.54
N THR A 174 7.23 4.02 14.31
CA THR A 174 6.19 4.36 13.34
C THR A 174 5.67 3.09 12.66
N LYS A 175 4.38 2.85 12.77
CA LYS A 175 3.65 1.77 12.13
C LYS A 175 3.07 2.21 10.77
N ALA A 176 2.44 3.38 10.76
CA ALA A 176 1.87 3.99 9.57
C ALA A 176 1.92 5.52 9.64
N VAL A 177 1.92 6.17 8.49
CA VAL A 177 1.79 7.63 8.39
C VAL A 177 0.68 7.97 7.43
N LYS A 178 -0.30 8.74 7.88
CA LYS A 178 -1.33 9.33 7.02
C LYS A 178 -0.85 10.71 6.55
N ILE A 179 -0.79 10.89 5.23
CA ILE A 179 -0.32 12.10 4.56
C ILE A 179 -1.53 12.81 3.96
N TYR A 180 -1.83 13.99 4.46
CA TYR A 180 -2.87 14.86 3.93
C TYR A 180 -2.27 15.80 2.89
N TYR A 181 -2.78 15.76 1.66
CA TYR A 181 -2.21 16.52 0.55
C TYR A 181 -3.29 17.25 -0.26
N PRO A 182 -3.15 18.55 -0.58
CA PRO A 182 -4.20 19.37 -1.18
C PRO A 182 -4.28 19.23 -2.71
N LYS A 183 -4.51 18.01 -3.19
CA LYS A 183 -4.75 17.71 -4.60
C LYS A 183 -6.19 17.25 -4.80
N GLU A 184 -6.94 17.92 -5.66
CA GLU A 184 -8.37 17.68 -5.88
C GLU A 184 -8.72 16.24 -6.23
N TYR A 185 -7.85 15.55 -6.98
CA TYR A 185 -8.08 14.15 -7.37
C TYR A 185 -7.93 13.15 -6.21
N LEU A 186 -7.45 13.59 -5.04
CA LEU A 186 -7.43 12.78 -3.82
C LEU A 186 -8.73 12.87 -3.02
N LYS A 187 -9.68 13.72 -3.42
CA LYS A 187 -10.98 13.79 -2.74
C LYS A 187 -11.75 12.48 -2.91
N GLY A 188 -12.05 11.84 -1.79
CA GLY A 188 -12.72 10.54 -1.79
C GLY A 188 -11.82 9.37 -2.25
N VAL A 189 -10.50 9.55 -2.22
CA VAL A 189 -9.52 8.53 -2.56
C VAL A 189 -8.47 8.43 -1.45
N GLU A 190 -8.12 7.21 -1.08
CA GLU A 190 -6.94 6.88 -0.30
C GLU A 190 -5.99 6.02 -1.14
N ILE A 191 -4.75 6.47 -1.30
CA ILE A 191 -3.69 5.71 -1.96
C ILE A 191 -2.73 5.25 -0.88
N VAL A 192 -2.44 3.96 -0.85
CA VAL A 192 -1.60 3.39 0.19
C VAL A 192 -0.33 2.80 -0.42
N ASP A 193 0.80 3.40 -0.07
CA ASP A 193 2.12 2.81 -0.33
C ASP A 193 2.39 1.75 0.73
N THR A 194 2.39 0.49 0.30
CA THR A 194 2.66 -0.61 1.21
C THR A 194 4.15 -0.89 1.28
N PRO A 195 4.70 -1.21 2.47
CA PRO A 195 5.98 -1.88 2.56
C PRO A 195 6.01 -3.09 1.61
N GLY A 196 7.18 -3.46 1.13
CA GLY A 196 7.29 -4.67 0.31
C GLY A 196 6.66 -5.85 1.05
N PHE A 197 5.90 -6.71 0.35
CA PHE A 197 5.45 -7.96 0.93
C PHE A 197 6.65 -8.74 1.46
N ASN A 198 6.46 -9.46 2.57
CA ASN A 198 7.49 -10.05 3.39
C ASN A 198 8.28 -8.99 4.19
N ASP A 199 7.62 -7.90 4.62
CA ASP A 199 8.20 -7.04 5.64
C ASP A 199 8.48 -7.89 6.88
N PRO A 200 9.74 -7.91 7.34
CA PRO A 200 10.10 -8.72 8.51
C PRO A 200 9.51 -8.20 9.83
N ILE A 201 8.88 -7.02 9.82
CA ILE A 201 8.23 -6.47 11.00
C ILE A 201 6.75 -6.90 11.01
N VAL A 202 6.42 -7.84 11.88
CA VAL A 202 5.12 -8.53 11.94
C VAL A 202 3.94 -7.56 11.99
N SER A 203 4.00 -6.55 12.84
CA SER A 203 2.92 -5.56 12.98
C SER A 203 2.69 -4.70 11.74
N ARG A 204 3.72 -4.48 10.91
CA ARG A 204 3.59 -3.80 9.61
C ARG A 204 2.99 -4.73 8.56
N GLU A 205 3.38 -5.99 8.56
CA GLU A 205 2.79 -7.01 7.69
C GLU A 205 1.30 -7.18 7.97
N GLU A 206 0.90 -7.25 9.24
CA GLU A 206 -0.49 -7.33 9.67
C GLU A 206 -1.27 -6.10 9.24
N ARG A 207 -0.73 -4.90 9.44
CA ARG A 207 -1.35 -3.65 9.00
C ARG A 207 -1.54 -3.59 7.48
N THR A 208 -0.57 -4.09 6.72
CA THR A 208 -0.68 -4.21 5.25
C THR A 208 -1.79 -5.18 4.86
N LYS A 209 -1.93 -6.31 5.53
CA LYS A 209 -3.00 -7.29 5.29
C LYS A 209 -4.38 -6.71 5.60
N GLU A 210 -4.55 -6.09 6.77
CA GLU A 210 -5.80 -5.40 7.17
C GLU A 210 -6.23 -4.35 6.16
N PHE A 211 -5.25 -3.64 5.60
CA PHE A 211 -5.49 -2.65 4.56
C PHE A 211 -5.95 -3.31 3.27
N LEU A 212 -5.26 -4.35 2.80
CA LEU A 212 -5.61 -5.04 1.56
C LEU A 212 -7.00 -5.67 1.61
N GLU A 213 -7.44 -6.17 2.77
CA GLU A 213 -8.81 -6.69 2.95
C GLU A 213 -9.89 -5.61 2.74
N LYS A 214 -9.53 -4.35 2.84
CA LYS A 214 -10.43 -3.19 2.67
C LYS A 214 -10.20 -2.46 1.33
N ALA A 215 -9.16 -2.83 0.59
CA ALA A 215 -8.82 -2.16 -0.66
C ALA A 215 -9.84 -2.49 -1.77
N ASP A 216 -10.29 -1.46 -2.48
CA ASP A 216 -11.17 -1.61 -3.64
C ASP A 216 -10.41 -2.00 -4.89
N ALA A 217 -9.16 -1.55 -4.99
CA ALA A 217 -8.27 -1.86 -6.10
C ALA A 217 -6.81 -1.95 -5.64
N VAL A 218 -6.02 -2.68 -6.41
CA VAL A 218 -4.58 -2.83 -6.20
C VAL A 218 -3.83 -2.53 -7.49
N LEU A 219 -2.79 -1.71 -7.39
CA LEU A 219 -1.78 -1.55 -8.42
C LEU A 219 -0.55 -2.40 -8.04
N LEU A 220 -0.37 -3.51 -8.75
CA LEU A 220 0.82 -4.35 -8.61
C LEU A 220 1.95 -3.80 -9.49
N MET A 221 3.02 -3.32 -8.84
CA MET A 221 4.20 -2.77 -9.50
C MET A 221 5.27 -3.84 -9.72
N LEU A 222 5.48 -4.21 -10.97
CA LEU A 222 6.54 -5.13 -11.41
C LEU A 222 7.80 -4.35 -11.83
N TYR A 223 8.95 -5.00 -11.77
CA TYR A 223 10.20 -4.49 -12.31
C TYR A 223 10.43 -5.04 -13.73
N ALA A 224 10.58 -4.15 -14.72
CA ALA A 224 10.72 -4.55 -16.13
C ALA A 224 11.91 -5.48 -16.40
N GLY A 225 13.04 -5.30 -15.72
CA GLY A 225 14.23 -6.14 -15.90
C GLY A 225 14.09 -7.58 -15.39
N ARG A 226 13.04 -7.88 -14.59
CA ARG A 226 12.72 -9.22 -14.10
C ARG A 226 11.22 -9.31 -13.78
N PRO A 227 10.37 -9.18 -14.79
CA PRO A 227 8.95 -9.05 -14.56
C PRO A 227 8.32 -10.37 -14.17
N PHE A 228 7.53 -10.35 -13.10
CA PHE A 228 6.70 -11.45 -12.63
C PHE A 228 7.48 -12.71 -12.23
N ASP A 229 8.43 -12.56 -11.35
CA ASP A 229 9.17 -13.68 -10.75
C ASP A 229 8.35 -14.45 -9.68
N SER A 230 8.97 -15.38 -8.95
CA SER A 230 8.29 -16.18 -7.93
C SER A 230 7.68 -15.35 -6.80
N THR A 231 8.33 -14.25 -6.42
CA THR A 231 7.85 -13.35 -5.38
C THR A 231 6.62 -12.58 -5.84
N ASP A 232 6.62 -12.07 -7.07
CA ASP A 232 5.44 -11.40 -7.64
C ASP A 232 4.25 -12.33 -7.76
N ARG A 233 4.48 -13.61 -8.10
CA ARG A 233 3.45 -14.65 -8.13
C ARG A 233 2.83 -14.88 -6.75
N SER A 234 3.66 -14.99 -5.72
CA SER A 234 3.18 -15.14 -4.34
C SER A 234 2.39 -13.92 -3.89
N ILE A 235 2.89 -12.71 -4.18
CA ILE A 235 2.16 -11.46 -3.89
C ILE A 235 0.77 -11.48 -4.55
N LEU A 236 0.69 -11.78 -5.83
CA LEU A 236 -0.56 -11.74 -6.59
C LEU A 236 -1.54 -12.83 -6.15
N PHE A 237 -1.10 -14.09 -6.05
CA PHE A 237 -2.01 -15.22 -5.85
C PHE A 237 -2.23 -15.57 -4.38
N GLU A 238 -1.23 -15.41 -3.52
CA GLU A 238 -1.33 -15.79 -2.10
C GLU A 238 -1.78 -14.64 -1.22
N ASN A 239 -1.37 -13.41 -1.52
CA ASN A 239 -1.74 -12.25 -0.72
C ASN A 239 -2.98 -11.54 -1.31
N VAL A 240 -2.88 -10.99 -2.52
CA VAL A 240 -3.96 -10.23 -3.16
C VAL A 240 -5.17 -11.13 -3.47
N GLY A 241 -4.93 -12.31 -4.02
CA GLY A 241 -6.00 -13.24 -4.41
C GLY A 241 -6.84 -13.76 -3.25
N LYS A 242 -6.31 -13.77 -2.02
CA LYS A 242 -7.04 -14.18 -0.82
C LYS A 242 -7.86 -13.05 -0.18
N CYS A 243 -7.54 -11.79 -0.49
CA CYS A 243 -8.22 -10.63 0.11
C CYS A 243 -9.53 -10.25 -0.58
N GLY A 244 -9.94 -10.94 -1.65
CA GLY A 244 -11.20 -10.65 -2.36
C GLY A 244 -11.21 -9.31 -3.09
N ILE A 245 -10.05 -8.81 -3.52
CA ILE A 245 -9.89 -7.51 -4.16
C ILE A 245 -10.61 -7.50 -5.50
N GLY A 246 -11.47 -6.50 -5.70
CA GLY A 246 -12.35 -6.39 -6.86
C GLY A 246 -11.65 -6.01 -8.16
N LYS A 247 -10.44 -5.40 -8.09
CA LYS A 247 -9.69 -4.98 -9.28
C LYS A 247 -8.19 -4.98 -9.04
N VAL A 248 -7.45 -5.60 -9.96
CA VAL A 248 -5.99 -5.57 -10.00
C VAL A 248 -5.52 -4.90 -11.28
N ILE A 249 -4.64 -3.92 -11.15
CA ILE A 249 -3.96 -3.25 -12.25
C ILE A 249 -2.48 -3.64 -12.16
N ILE A 250 -1.85 -3.97 -13.28
CA ILE A 250 -0.43 -4.33 -13.33
C ILE A 250 0.33 -3.20 -13.99
N GLY A 251 1.29 -2.62 -13.26
CA GLY A 251 2.25 -1.65 -13.76
C GLY A 251 3.63 -2.30 -13.92
N ILE A 252 4.25 -2.18 -15.08
CA ILE A 252 5.63 -2.64 -15.32
C ILE A 252 6.51 -1.40 -15.33
N ASN A 253 7.21 -1.18 -14.23
CA ASN A 253 8.02 0.01 -14.02
C ASN A 253 9.49 -0.21 -14.41
N LYS A 254 10.23 0.89 -14.55
CA LYS A 254 11.64 0.96 -15.02
C LYS A 254 11.81 0.40 -16.44
N TYR A 255 10.82 0.70 -17.25
CA TYR A 255 10.82 0.26 -18.64
C TYR A 255 11.95 0.92 -19.47
N ASP A 256 12.38 2.12 -19.07
CA ASP A 256 13.57 2.79 -19.60
C ASP A 256 14.80 1.88 -19.57
N ILE A 257 15.04 1.16 -18.48
CA ILE A 257 16.17 0.22 -18.33
C ILE A 257 16.01 -0.99 -19.27
N ALA A 258 14.79 -1.54 -19.39
CA ALA A 258 14.53 -2.66 -20.28
C ALA A 258 14.72 -2.26 -21.76
N TYR A 259 14.28 -1.08 -22.13
CA TYR A 259 14.46 -0.54 -23.47
C TYR A 259 15.94 -0.35 -23.83
N GLU A 260 16.76 0.15 -22.89
CA GLU A 260 18.22 0.24 -23.08
C GLU A 260 18.89 -1.14 -23.30
N ASN A 261 18.30 -2.20 -22.77
CA ASN A 261 18.74 -3.58 -22.97
C ASN A 261 18.23 -4.20 -24.27
N GLY A 262 17.38 -3.52 -25.02
CA GLY A 262 16.83 -3.95 -26.31
C GLY A 262 15.50 -4.69 -26.23
N ASP A 263 14.86 -4.75 -25.04
CA ASP A 263 13.53 -5.35 -24.86
C ASP A 263 12.45 -4.39 -25.38
N THR A 264 11.40 -4.94 -25.99
CA THR A 264 10.24 -4.16 -26.43
C THR A 264 9.10 -4.23 -25.42
N ILE A 265 8.21 -3.21 -25.43
CA ILE A 265 7.00 -3.16 -24.60
C ILE A 265 6.14 -4.41 -24.84
N GLU A 266 5.96 -4.75 -26.09
CA GLU A 266 5.12 -5.83 -26.55
C GLU A 266 5.63 -7.18 -26.02
N GLU A 267 6.93 -7.43 -26.13
CA GLU A 267 7.56 -8.67 -25.64
C GLU A 267 7.41 -8.83 -24.13
N ILE A 268 7.70 -7.79 -23.35
CA ILE A 268 7.56 -7.82 -21.89
C ILE A 268 6.09 -8.02 -21.49
N ASN A 269 5.16 -7.30 -22.12
CA ASN A 269 3.74 -7.41 -21.82
C ASN A 269 3.20 -8.81 -22.12
N GLU A 270 3.52 -9.38 -23.28
CA GLU A 270 3.09 -10.73 -23.63
C GLU A 270 3.73 -11.78 -22.71
N TYR A 271 4.99 -11.63 -22.36
CA TYR A 271 5.63 -12.47 -21.37
C TYR A 271 4.87 -12.44 -20.03
N VAL A 272 4.60 -11.26 -19.48
CA VAL A 272 3.90 -11.11 -18.19
C VAL A 272 2.50 -11.72 -18.26
N LYS A 273 1.74 -11.46 -19.32
CA LYS A 273 0.41 -12.06 -19.52
C LYS A 273 0.46 -13.59 -19.53
N GLN A 274 1.43 -14.15 -20.24
CA GLN A 274 1.59 -15.61 -20.29
C GLN A 274 1.95 -16.18 -18.93
N GLN A 275 2.89 -15.56 -18.21
CA GLN A 275 3.31 -16.00 -16.87
C GLN A 275 2.16 -15.94 -15.86
N ILE A 276 1.33 -14.90 -15.90
CA ILE A 276 0.12 -14.79 -15.06
C ILE A 276 -0.86 -15.91 -15.36
N LYS A 277 -1.11 -16.18 -16.64
CA LYS A 277 -2.03 -17.25 -17.08
C LYS A 277 -1.55 -18.64 -16.63
N ASP A 278 -0.27 -18.89 -16.72
CA ASP A 278 0.31 -20.18 -16.31
C ASP A 278 0.31 -20.32 -14.78
N ALA A 279 0.62 -19.25 -14.06
CA ALA A 279 0.54 -19.22 -12.61
C ALA A 279 -0.90 -19.41 -12.11
N ALA A 280 -1.90 -18.76 -12.72
CA ALA A 280 -3.31 -18.89 -12.34
C ALA A 280 -3.78 -20.35 -12.36
N LYS A 281 -3.36 -21.13 -13.37
CA LYS A 281 -3.66 -22.56 -13.44
C LYS A 281 -3.05 -23.33 -12.27
N ASN A 282 -1.79 -23.02 -11.93
CA ASN A 282 -1.05 -23.72 -10.88
C ASN A 282 -1.64 -23.42 -9.48
N TYR A 283 -2.14 -22.19 -9.27
CA TYR A 283 -2.77 -21.80 -8.02
C TYR A 283 -4.27 -22.13 -7.94
N GLY A 284 -4.88 -22.65 -9.02
CA GLY A 284 -6.31 -22.96 -9.07
C GLY A 284 -7.22 -21.74 -8.91
N ASN A 285 -6.73 -20.54 -9.21
CA ASN A 285 -7.45 -19.28 -9.07
C ASN A 285 -7.81 -18.70 -10.45
N GLU A 286 -8.78 -19.34 -11.12
CA GLU A 286 -9.25 -18.88 -12.42
C GLU A 286 -9.96 -17.52 -12.36
N THR A 287 -10.64 -17.21 -11.25
CA THR A 287 -11.33 -15.93 -11.06
C THR A 287 -10.37 -14.76 -11.13
N LEU A 288 -9.20 -14.86 -10.49
CA LEU A 288 -8.17 -13.83 -10.58
C LEU A 288 -7.61 -13.71 -12.01
N SER A 289 -7.45 -14.84 -12.70
CA SER A 289 -7.07 -14.85 -14.13
C SER A 289 -8.09 -14.10 -14.99
N ASP A 290 -9.39 -14.24 -14.70
CA ASP A 290 -10.44 -13.55 -15.46
C ASP A 290 -10.44 -12.04 -15.20
N LEU A 291 -10.21 -11.62 -13.96
CA LEU A 291 -10.03 -10.20 -13.62
C LEU A 291 -8.83 -9.55 -14.35
N LEU A 292 -7.82 -10.35 -14.69
CA LEU A 292 -6.62 -9.89 -15.38
C LEU A 292 -6.70 -9.99 -16.91
N LYS A 293 -7.66 -10.76 -17.46
CA LYS A 293 -7.83 -10.92 -18.91
C LYS A 293 -8.17 -9.62 -19.64
N GLU A 294 -8.89 -8.72 -18.97
CA GLU A 294 -9.34 -7.45 -19.56
C GLU A 294 -8.33 -6.32 -19.39
N THR A 295 -7.29 -6.50 -18.57
CA THR A 295 -6.30 -5.47 -18.29
C THR A 295 -4.93 -5.83 -18.86
N SER A 296 -4.52 -5.15 -19.92
CA SER A 296 -3.12 -5.22 -20.35
C SER A 296 -2.21 -4.56 -19.30
N PRO A 297 -1.03 -5.14 -19.00
CA PRO A 297 -0.06 -4.48 -18.17
C PRO A 297 0.30 -3.09 -18.73
N ILE A 298 0.48 -2.12 -17.83
CA ILE A 298 0.78 -0.73 -18.19
C ILE A 298 2.28 -0.51 -18.05
N PRO A 299 2.99 -0.21 -19.14
CA PRO A 299 4.41 0.12 -19.07
C PRO A 299 4.59 1.50 -18.42
N LEU A 300 5.52 1.60 -17.47
CA LEU A 300 5.79 2.79 -16.69
C LEU A 300 7.29 3.07 -16.63
N SER A 301 7.65 4.34 -16.61
CA SER A 301 8.96 4.82 -16.21
C SER A 301 8.77 5.99 -15.25
N ALA A 302 8.66 5.67 -13.97
CA ALA A 302 8.45 6.68 -12.93
C ALA A 302 9.61 7.67 -12.83
N GLU A 303 10.84 7.24 -13.12
CA GLU A 303 12.02 8.09 -13.13
C GLU A 303 11.99 9.09 -14.28
N MET A 304 11.58 8.67 -15.49
CA MET A 304 11.46 9.58 -16.64
C MET A 304 10.28 10.55 -16.46
N ALA A 305 9.22 10.16 -15.81
CA ALA A 305 8.07 11.01 -15.55
C ALA A 305 8.37 12.16 -14.57
N ARG A 306 9.49 12.08 -13.82
CA ARG A 306 9.95 13.10 -12.87
C ARG A 306 10.91 14.13 -13.50
N ARG A 307 11.45 13.84 -14.69
CA ARG A 307 12.35 14.72 -15.44
C ARG A 307 11.56 15.68 -16.31
#